data_b189f4b860884bfd576440ff37bc1c42
#
_entry.id   b189f4b860884bfd576440ff37bc1c42
#
_cell.length_a   1.000
_cell.length_b   1.000
_cell.length_c   1.000
_cell.angle_alpha   90.00
_cell.angle_beta   90.00
_cell.angle_gamma   90.00
#
_symmetry.space_group_name_H-M   'P 1'
#
loop_
_entity.id
_entity.type
_entity.pdbx_description
1 polymer ?
#
loop_
_entity_poly.entity_id
_entity_poly.type
_entity_poly.pdbx_seq_one_letter_code
_entity_poly.pdbx_strand_id
1 'polypeptide(L)'
;MYQTRYPKEEFLQFIDAMMDKPMLYYAFEILYWCGIREGELLALTPADFNFKEKTLRINKSYQRIKGEDVITPPKTRKGIRTVTIPDFLCEEMQDYFKQFYSLPEDARVFPLSKHQLTRGMEYGCKQSGVKKIRIHDLRHSHVSLLINMGYSAVAIGDRVGHESVDITFRYAHMFPTVQKEMATKLNEERSA
;
A
#
# COMPACT_ATOMS: atom_id res chain seq x y z
N MET A 1 22.18 -3.05 -9.11
CA MET A 1 20.88 -2.31 -9.06
C MET A 1 20.36 -2.43 -7.63
N TYR A 2 20.36 -1.37 -6.85
CA TYR A 2 19.91 -1.42 -5.45
C TYR A 2 18.44 -1.79 -5.42
N GLN A 3 18.11 -2.93 -4.82
CA GLN A 3 16.71 -3.32 -4.58
C GLN A 3 16.11 -2.33 -3.55
N THR A 4 15.33 -1.39 -4.03
CA THR A 4 14.62 -0.38 -3.21
C THR A 4 13.26 -0.89 -2.74
N ARG A 5 13.07 -2.20 -2.59
CA ARG A 5 11.80 -2.86 -2.29
C ARG A 5 12.00 -3.89 -1.20
N TYR A 6 10.96 -4.11 -0.40
CA TYR A 6 10.89 -5.24 0.52
C TYR A 6 10.17 -6.41 -0.15
N PRO A 7 10.80 -7.59 -0.32
CA PRO A 7 10.09 -8.84 -0.39
C PRO A 7 9.20 -9.02 0.83
N LYS A 8 8.21 -9.92 0.74
CA LYS A 8 7.29 -10.16 1.83
C LYS A 8 8.01 -10.51 3.15
N GLU A 9 9.02 -11.34 3.07
CA GLU A 9 9.79 -11.81 4.23
C GLU A 9 10.53 -10.65 4.94
N GLU A 10 11.15 -9.75 4.18
CA GLU A 10 11.81 -8.55 4.75
C GLU A 10 10.78 -7.60 5.37
N PHE A 11 9.58 -7.47 4.76
CA PHE A 11 8.52 -6.65 5.35
C PHE A 11 8.00 -7.25 6.65
N LEU A 12 7.75 -8.56 6.70
CA LEU A 12 7.32 -9.24 7.93
C LEU A 12 8.35 -9.08 9.05
N GLN A 13 9.64 -9.25 8.75
CA GLN A 13 10.71 -9.02 9.72
C GLN A 13 10.75 -7.55 10.20
N PHE A 14 10.51 -6.59 9.30
CA PHE A 14 10.43 -5.17 9.64
C PHE A 14 9.25 -4.86 10.55
N ILE A 15 8.05 -5.38 10.20
CA ILE A 15 6.82 -5.03 10.90
C ILE A 15 6.76 -5.66 12.30
N ASP A 16 7.29 -6.86 12.49
CA ASP A 16 7.42 -7.50 13.79
C ASP A 16 8.23 -6.64 14.78
N ALA A 17 9.24 -5.95 14.29
CA ALA A 17 10.05 -5.04 15.09
C ALA A 17 9.35 -3.70 15.42
N MET A 18 8.14 -3.47 14.92
CA MET A 18 7.34 -2.26 15.13
C MET A 18 6.20 -2.43 16.13
N MET A 19 6.03 -3.62 16.72
CA MET A 19 4.91 -3.94 17.63
C MET A 19 4.82 -3.02 18.86
N ASP A 20 5.95 -2.45 19.30
CA ASP A 20 6.00 -1.46 20.40
C ASP A 20 5.58 -0.04 20.00
N LYS A 21 5.26 0.18 18.73
CA LYS A 21 4.83 1.46 18.13
C LYS A 21 3.50 1.30 17.39
N PRO A 22 2.37 1.06 18.05
CA PRO A 22 1.11 0.65 17.40
C PRO A 22 0.69 1.53 16.24
N MET A 23 0.71 2.86 16.37
CA MET A 23 0.32 3.77 15.30
C MET A 23 1.20 3.63 14.05
N LEU A 24 2.49 3.44 14.20
CA LEU A 24 3.43 3.22 13.08
C LEU A 24 3.27 1.81 12.51
N TYR A 25 3.07 0.80 13.36
CA TYR A 25 2.79 -0.56 12.95
C TYR A 25 1.62 -0.59 11.96
N TYR A 26 0.45 -0.13 12.37
CA TYR A 26 -0.75 -0.12 11.52
C TYR A 26 -0.61 0.78 10.29
N ALA A 27 0.11 1.91 10.41
CA ALA A 27 0.41 2.76 9.26
C ALA A 27 1.25 2.04 8.20
N PHE A 28 2.27 1.28 8.60
CA PHE A 28 3.10 0.51 7.67
C PHE A 28 2.38 -0.71 7.10
N GLU A 29 1.53 -1.38 7.89
CA GLU A 29 0.66 -2.47 7.43
C GLU A 29 -0.24 -1.98 6.28
N ILE A 30 -0.94 -0.87 6.46
CA ILE A 30 -1.78 -0.27 5.41
C ILE A 30 -0.95 0.12 4.18
N LEU A 31 0.22 0.73 4.35
CA LEU A 31 1.08 1.13 3.22
C LEU A 31 1.52 -0.06 2.39
N TYR A 32 1.92 -1.16 3.05
CA TYR A 32 2.42 -2.34 2.36
C TYR A 32 1.29 -3.16 1.72
N TRP A 33 0.25 -3.50 2.48
CA TRP A 33 -0.80 -4.41 1.99
C TRP A 33 -1.87 -3.76 1.13
N CYS A 34 -2.07 -2.44 1.23
CA CYS A 34 -2.99 -1.70 0.36
C CYS A 34 -2.28 -0.96 -0.78
N GLY A 35 -0.97 -0.75 -0.69
CA GLY A 35 -0.18 -0.08 -1.73
C GLY A 35 -0.57 1.38 -1.95
N ILE A 36 -1.14 2.05 -0.95
CA ILE A 36 -1.56 3.46 -1.04
C ILE A 36 -0.36 4.40 -0.91
N ARG A 37 -0.55 5.67 -1.31
CA ARG A 37 0.49 6.69 -1.18
C ARG A 37 0.58 7.20 0.27
N GLU A 38 1.77 7.65 0.67
CA GLU A 38 2.00 8.23 2.00
C GLU A 38 1.01 9.35 2.34
N GLY A 39 0.77 10.27 1.42
CA GLY A 39 -0.20 11.35 1.62
C GLY A 39 -1.65 10.86 1.71
N GLU A 40 -2.01 9.78 1.02
CA GLU A 40 -3.31 9.12 1.12
C GLU A 40 -3.48 8.50 2.51
N LEU A 41 -2.47 7.75 3.00
CA LEU A 41 -2.46 7.21 4.35
C LEU A 41 -2.70 8.29 5.42
N LEU A 42 -1.93 9.37 5.35
CA LEU A 42 -1.98 10.46 6.34
C LEU A 42 -3.29 11.25 6.31
N ALA A 43 -4.10 11.09 5.25
CA ALA A 43 -5.41 11.71 5.11
C ALA A 43 -6.57 10.79 5.54
N LEU A 44 -6.31 9.51 5.83
CA LEU A 44 -7.37 8.56 6.18
C LEU A 44 -8.12 8.97 7.44
N THR A 45 -9.43 8.80 7.38
CA THR A 45 -10.35 9.01 8.49
C THR A 45 -11.17 7.73 8.73
N PRO A 46 -11.82 7.53 9.88
CA PRO A 46 -12.69 6.37 10.12
C PRO A 46 -13.75 6.18 9.04
N ALA A 47 -14.32 7.25 8.52
CA ALA A 47 -15.33 7.22 7.46
C ALA A 47 -14.84 6.63 6.12
N ASP A 48 -13.51 6.48 5.93
CA ASP A 48 -12.94 5.85 4.75
C ASP A 48 -12.93 4.31 4.83
N PHE A 49 -13.12 3.73 6.02
CA PHE A 49 -13.12 2.28 6.26
C PHE A 49 -14.54 1.73 6.26
N ASN A 50 -14.79 0.76 5.39
CA ASN A 50 -16.01 -0.05 5.44
C ASN A 50 -15.62 -1.48 5.84
N PHE A 51 -15.72 -1.77 7.13
CA PHE A 51 -15.34 -3.08 7.67
C PHE A 51 -16.29 -4.21 7.26
N LYS A 52 -17.56 -3.89 6.98
CA LYS A 52 -18.52 -4.87 6.50
C LYS A 52 -18.18 -5.36 5.10
N GLU A 53 -17.84 -4.43 4.21
CA GLU A 53 -17.45 -4.72 2.82
C GLU A 53 -15.94 -4.94 2.67
N LYS A 54 -15.17 -4.84 3.77
CA LYS A 54 -13.70 -4.94 3.81
C LYS A 54 -13.03 -4.04 2.78
N THR A 55 -13.42 -2.77 2.75
CA THR A 55 -12.91 -1.82 1.77
C THR A 55 -12.39 -0.54 2.42
N LEU A 56 -11.43 0.09 1.75
CA LEU A 56 -10.81 1.36 2.09
C LEU A 56 -11.00 2.34 0.93
N ARG A 57 -11.67 3.45 1.19
CA ARG A 57 -11.89 4.50 0.21
C ARG A 57 -10.72 5.48 0.19
N ILE A 58 -10.13 5.67 -0.97
CA ILE A 58 -9.07 6.64 -1.20
C ILE A 58 -9.64 7.79 -2.03
N ASN A 59 -9.81 8.96 -1.43
CA ASN A 59 -10.41 10.12 -2.08
C ASN A 59 -9.75 11.44 -1.69
N LYS A 60 -8.71 11.40 -0.87
CA LYS A 60 -8.02 12.59 -0.36
C LYS A 60 -6.55 12.30 -0.07
N SER A 61 -5.75 13.35 0.03
CA SER A 61 -4.32 13.28 0.31
C SER A 61 -3.92 14.45 1.22
N TYR A 62 -3.11 14.13 2.22
CA TYR A 62 -2.56 15.08 3.18
C TYR A 62 -1.22 15.62 2.69
N GLN A 63 -1.04 16.92 2.85
CA GLN A 63 0.23 17.63 2.68
C GLN A 63 0.40 18.66 3.79
N ARG A 64 1.64 18.97 4.13
CA ARG A 64 1.94 20.12 5.00
C ARG A 64 2.61 21.20 4.15
N ILE A 65 1.94 22.34 4.02
CA ILE A 65 2.37 23.46 3.18
C ILE A 65 2.57 24.68 4.08
N LYS A 66 3.77 25.24 4.11
CA LYS A 66 4.11 26.43 4.94
C LYS A 66 3.73 26.28 6.42
N GLY A 67 3.81 25.07 6.96
CA GLY A 67 3.48 24.79 8.36
C GLY A 67 2.01 24.45 8.61
N GLU A 68 1.14 24.57 7.63
CA GLU A 68 -0.29 24.26 7.72
C GLU A 68 -0.62 22.89 7.15
N ASP A 69 -1.54 22.19 7.78
CA ASP A 69 -2.04 20.90 7.32
C ASP A 69 -3.11 21.12 6.25
N VAL A 70 -2.90 20.56 5.07
CA VAL A 70 -3.78 20.73 3.92
C VAL A 70 -4.24 19.37 3.43
N ILE A 71 -5.55 19.16 3.36
CA ILE A 71 -6.17 17.99 2.75
C ILE A 71 -6.69 18.38 1.35
N THR A 72 -6.24 17.67 0.33
CA THR A 72 -6.63 17.89 -1.06
C THR A 72 -7.23 16.65 -1.68
N PRO A 73 -8.13 16.77 -2.67
CA PRO A 73 -8.52 15.62 -3.48
C PRO A 73 -7.33 15.09 -4.28
N PRO A 74 -7.36 13.84 -4.75
CA PRO A 74 -6.35 13.30 -5.64
C PRO A 74 -6.23 14.13 -6.93
N LYS A 75 -5.02 14.22 -7.48
CA LYS A 75 -4.74 15.00 -8.70
C LYS A 75 -5.46 14.49 -9.95
N THR A 76 -5.86 13.21 -9.97
CA THR A 76 -6.55 12.58 -11.10
C THR A 76 -7.78 11.80 -10.63
N ARG A 77 -8.75 11.60 -11.54
CA ARG A 77 -9.94 10.78 -11.25
C ARG A 77 -9.59 9.35 -10.84
N LYS A 78 -8.55 8.74 -11.42
CA LYS A 78 -8.05 7.40 -11.04
C LYS A 78 -7.43 7.36 -9.64
N GLY A 79 -7.06 8.51 -9.08
CA GLY A 79 -6.65 8.62 -7.69
C GLY A 79 -7.80 8.34 -6.71
N ILE A 80 -9.05 8.59 -7.13
CA ILE A 80 -10.25 8.25 -6.36
C ILE A 80 -10.58 6.80 -6.66
N ARG A 81 -10.47 5.95 -5.64
CA ARG A 81 -10.65 4.51 -5.77
C ARG A 81 -11.04 3.87 -4.45
N THR A 82 -11.55 2.66 -4.53
CA THR A 82 -11.79 1.79 -3.38
C THR A 82 -10.84 0.61 -3.46
N VAL A 83 -10.13 0.33 -2.37
CA VAL A 83 -9.19 -0.78 -2.25
C VAL A 83 -9.81 -1.83 -1.34
N THR A 84 -9.94 -3.08 -1.81
CA THR A 84 -10.32 -4.20 -0.95
C THR A 84 -9.19 -4.52 0.01
N ILE A 85 -9.49 -4.59 1.31
CA ILE A 85 -8.55 -4.87 2.39
C ILE A 85 -8.51 -6.38 2.61
N PRO A 86 -7.32 -7.02 2.76
CA PRO A 86 -7.22 -8.42 3.18
C PRO A 86 -7.89 -8.63 4.53
N ASP A 87 -8.46 -9.82 4.75
CA ASP A 87 -9.24 -10.14 5.96
C ASP A 87 -8.44 -9.89 7.25
N PHE A 88 -7.21 -10.39 7.33
CA PHE A 88 -6.37 -10.19 8.49
C PHE A 88 -6.14 -8.70 8.80
N LEU A 89 -5.88 -7.88 7.78
CA LEU A 89 -5.65 -6.45 7.96
C LEU A 89 -6.94 -5.73 8.37
N CYS A 90 -8.10 -6.19 7.88
CA CYS A 90 -9.40 -5.68 8.29
C CYS A 90 -9.64 -5.94 9.79
N GLU A 91 -9.34 -7.14 10.28
CA GLU A 91 -9.43 -7.52 11.70
C GLU A 91 -8.47 -6.69 12.56
N GLU A 92 -7.20 -6.61 12.16
CA GLU A 92 -6.19 -5.79 12.84
C GLU A 92 -6.58 -4.32 12.93
N MET A 93 -7.14 -3.75 11.85
CA MET A 93 -7.61 -2.37 11.86
C MET A 93 -8.82 -2.17 12.76
N GLN A 94 -9.74 -3.13 12.84
CA GLN A 94 -10.83 -3.09 13.83
C GLN A 94 -10.30 -3.09 15.26
N ASP A 95 -9.29 -3.89 15.55
CA ASP A 95 -8.65 -3.93 16.87
C ASP A 95 -7.90 -2.63 17.17
N TYR A 96 -7.27 -2.04 16.17
CA TYR A 96 -6.68 -0.71 16.31
C TYR A 96 -7.72 0.36 16.65
N PHE A 97 -8.88 0.36 15.96
CA PHE A 97 -9.95 1.32 16.24
C PHE A 97 -10.55 1.16 17.65
N LYS A 98 -10.61 -0.06 18.19
CA LYS A 98 -11.07 -0.32 19.56
C LYS A 98 -10.18 0.30 20.64
N GLN A 99 -8.93 0.63 20.31
CA GLN A 99 -8.01 1.29 21.26
C GLN A 99 -8.37 2.76 21.51
N PHE A 100 -9.23 3.34 20.68
CA PHE A 100 -9.69 4.72 20.85
C PHE A 100 -11.04 4.76 21.57
N TYR A 101 -11.14 5.54 22.64
CA TYR A 101 -12.42 5.72 23.35
C TYR A 101 -13.46 6.38 22.45
N SER A 102 -13.05 7.37 21.64
CA SER A 102 -13.89 8.03 20.64
C SER A 102 -12.96 8.65 19.59
N LEU A 103 -13.02 8.13 18.36
CA LEU A 103 -12.35 8.73 17.22
C LEU A 103 -13.42 9.36 16.32
N PRO A 104 -13.47 10.70 16.20
CA PRO A 104 -14.42 11.36 15.32
C PRO A 104 -14.29 10.86 13.87
N GLU A 105 -15.40 10.74 13.16
CA GLU A 105 -15.43 10.19 11.79
C GLU A 105 -14.55 10.97 10.79
N ASP A 106 -14.32 12.26 11.06
CA ASP A 106 -13.52 13.17 10.25
C ASP A 106 -12.08 13.35 10.76
N ALA A 107 -11.75 12.80 11.93
CA ALA A 107 -10.39 12.86 12.46
C ALA A 107 -9.44 11.94 11.68
N ARG A 108 -8.18 12.37 11.54
CA ARG A 108 -7.18 11.51 10.90
C ARG A 108 -6.88 10.28 11.76
N VAL A 109 -6.99 9.09 11.16
CA VAL A 109 -6.65 7.81 11.81
C VAL A 109 -5.16 7.76 12.20
N PHE A 110 -4.33 8.34 11.35
CA PHE A 110 -2.87 8.46 11.56
C PHE A 110 -2.47 9.94 11.61
N PRO A 111 -2.57 10.62 12.79
CA PRO A 111 -2.18 12.01 12.95
C PRO A 111 -0.64 12.17 13.00
N LEU A 112 0.04 11.49 12.08
CA LEU A 112 1.47 11.51 11.87
C LEU A 112 1.86 12.58 10.84
N SER A 113 3.11 13.01 10.90
CA SER A 113 3.79 13.74 9.83
C SER A 113 4.62 12.79 8.97
N LYS A 114 4.98 13.20 7.76
CA LYS A 114 5.91 12.46 6.88
C LYS A 114 7.25 12.20 7.57
N HIS A 115 7.71 13.18 8.36
CA HIS A 115 8.95 13.04 9.11
C HIS A 115 8.87 11.93 10.17
N GLN A 116 7.73 11.83 10.87
CA GLN A 116 7.52 10.75 11.86
C GLN A 116 7.46 9.38 11.18
N LEU A 117 6.83 9.24 10.00
CA LEU A 117 6.90 7.99 9.21
C LEU A 117 8.34 7.64 8.81
N THR A 118 9.12 8.62 8.34
CA THR A 118 10.52 8.40 7.98
C THR A 118 11.35 7.95 9.19
N ARG A 119 11.19 8.58 10.34
CA ARG A 119 11.85 8.17 11.59
C ARG A 119 11.38 6.79 12.07
N GLY A 120 10.09 6.48 11.88
CA GLY A 120 9.55 5.14 12.14
C GLY A 120 10.21 4.07 11.27
N MET A 121 10.38 4.35 9.99
CA MET A 121 11.11 3.46 9.07
C MET A 121 12.56 3.25 9.53
N GLU A 122 13.26 4.30 9.92
CA GLU A 122 14.63 4.22 10.45
C GLU A 122 14.71 3.38 11.72
N TYR A 123 13.77 3.59 12.63
CA TYR A 123 13.67 2.81 13.86
C TYR A 123 13.44 1.33 13.56
N GLY A 124 12.41 0.98 12.76
CA GLY A 124 12.11 -0.40 12.42
C GLY A 124 13.26 -1.12 11.70
N CYS A 125 13.94 -0.43 10.77
CA CYS A 125 15.13 -0.99 10.10
C CYS A 125 16.27 -1.26 11.09
N LYS A 126 16.49 -0.36 12.05
CA LYS A 126 17.53 -0.53 13.08
C LYS A 126 17.20 -1.71 14.01
N GLN A 127 15.94 -1.90 14.37
CA GLN A 127 15.53 -2.99 15.26
C GLN A 127 15.52 -4.35 14.55
N SER A 128 15.04 -4.39 13.31
CA SER A 128 14.89 -5.62 12.53
C SER A 128 16.18 -6.03 11.79
N GLY A 129 17.11 -5.11 11.57
CA GLY A 129 18.29 -5.36 10.74
C GLY A 129 18.02 -5.34 9.22
N VAL A 130 16.79 -5.09 8.77
CA VAL A 130 16.49 -4.98 7.33
C VAL A 130 17.01 -3.67 6.76
N LYS A 131 17.31 -3.66 5.46
CA LYS A 131 17.79 -2.45 4.76
C LYS A 131 16.75 -1.33 4.83
N LYS A 132 17.21 -0.08 4.94
CA LYS A 132 16.33 1.09 4.86
C LYS A 132 15.88 1.33 3.43
N ILE A 133 14.57 1.54 3.24
CA ILE A 133 13.96 2.02 2.00
C ILE A 133 13.18 3.32 2.26
N ARG A 134 12.72 4.00 1.20
CA ARG A 134 11.84 5.17 1.34
C ARG A 134 10.41 4.70 1.62
N ILE A 135 9.60 5.52 2.28
CA ILE A 135 8.18 5.20 2.54
C ILE A 135 7.44 4.86 1.24
N HIS A 136 7.70 5.61 0.16
CA HIS A 136 7.10 5.34 -1.15
C HIS A 136 7.48 3.97 -1.75
N ASP A 137 8.61 3.41 -1.35
CA ASP A 137 9.09 2.11 -1.85
C ASP A 137 8.26 0.94 -1.28
N LEU A 138 7.50 1.13 -0.19
CA LEU A 138 6.51 0.15 0.28
C LEU A 138 5.41 -0.08 -0.76
N ARG A 139 4.96 0.97 -1.44
CA ARG A 139 4.03 0.83 -2.56
C ARG A 139 4.67 0.12 -3.76
N HIS A 140 5.95 0.35 -4.03
CA HIS A 140 6.69 -0.44 -5.02
C HIS A 140 6.81 -1.91 -4.63
N SER A 141 6.95 -2.18 -3.33
CA SER A 141 6.95 -3.55 -2.78
C SER A 141 5.61 -4.24 -3.00
N HIS A 142 4.50 -3.55 -2.71
CA HIS A 142 3.15 -4.04 -2.98
C HIS A 142 2.93 -4.38 -4.46
N VAL A 143 3.28 -3.48 -5.37
CA VAL A 143 3.17 -3.72 -6.82
C VAL A 143 3.99 -4.95 -7.23
N SER A 144 5.23 -5.07 -6.74
CA SER A 144 6.09 -6.21 -7.05
C SER A 144 5.54 -7.52 -6.53
N LEU A 145 4.96 -7.51 -5.32
CA LEU A 145 4.29 -8.68 -4.74
C LEU A 145 3.13 -9.14 -5.63
N LEU A 146 2.27 -8.22 -6.07
CA LEU A 146 1.14 -8.56 -6.94
C LEU A 146 1.57 -9.07 -8.31
N ILE A 147 2.66 -8.52 -8.88
CA ILE A 147 3.24 -9.05 -10.12
C ILE A 147 3.73 -10.49 -9.92
N ASN A 148 4.43 -10.77 -8.83
CA ASN A 148 4.91 -12.11 -8.50
C ASN A 148 3.77 -13.11 -8.25
N MET A 149 2.61 -12.62 -7.81
CA MET A 149 1.37 -13.41 -7.67
C MET A 149 0.64 -13.63 -9.01
N GLY A 150 1.14 -13.06 -10.13
CA GLY A 150 0.60 -13.25 -11.46
C GLY A 150 -0.53 -12.30 -11.87
N TYR A 151 -0.79 -11.24 -11.11
CA TYR A 151 -1.81 -10.25 -11.48
C TYR A 151 -1.37 -9.38 -12.66
N SER A 152 -2.32 -9.00 -13.51
CA SER A 152 -2.05 -8.16 -14.68
C SER A 152 -1.71 -6.72 -14.30
N ALA A 153 -0.96 -6.04 -15.17
CA ALA A 153 -0.63 -4.62 -15.00
C ALA A 153 -1.87 -3.73 -14.89
N VAL A 154 -2.96 -4.09 -15.59
CA VAL A 154 -4.24 -3.36 -15.54
C VAL A 154 -4.86 -3.47 -14.14
N ALA A 155 -5.01 -4.70 -13.63
CA ALA A 155 -5.60 -4.93 -12.30
C ALA A 155 -4.78 -4.26 -11.19
N ILE A 156 -3.45 -4.33 -11.28
CA ILE A 156 -2.56 -3.65 -10.34
C ILE A 156 -2.70 -2.13 -10.46
N GLY A 157 -2.76 -1.59 -11.68
CA GLY A 157 -2.94 -0.16 -11.96
C GLY A 157 -4.22 0.39 -11.32
N ASP A 158 -5.32 -0.29 -11.49
CA ASP A 158 -6.61 0.09 -10.90
C ASP A 158 -6.55 0.08 -9.37
N ARG A 159 -5.96 -0.98 -8.77
CA ARG A 159 -5.81 -1.08 -7.32
C ARG A 159 -5.00 0.07 -6.73
N VAL A 160 -3.86 0.38 -7.34
CA VAL A 160 -2.97 1.43 -6.81
C VAL A 160 -3.29 2.83 -7.32
N GLY A 161 -4.22 2.99 -8.27
CA GLY A 161 -4.60 4.28 -8.86
C GLY A 161 -3.48 4.87 -9.71
N HIS A 162 -2.85 4.04 -10.55
CA HIS A 162 -1.95 4.44 -11.62
C HIS A 162 -2.60 4.19 -12.98
N GLU A 163 -2.12 4.85 -14.00
CA GLU A 163 -2.40 4.38 -15.35
C GLU A 163 -1.64 3.08 -15.61
N SER A 164 -2.29 2.11 -16.26
CA SER A 164 -1.68 0.81 -16.57
C SER A 164 -0.35 0.93 -17.33
N VAL A 165 -0.20 2.00 -18.12
CA VAL A 165 1.01 2.35 -18.87
C VAL A 165 2.21 2.57 -17.94
N ASP A 166 2.04 3.30 -16.83
CA ASP A 166 3.12 3.57 -15.87
C ASP A 166 3.64 2.28 -15.22
N ILE A 167 2.74 1.34 -14.90
CA ILE A 167 3.13 0.04 -14.34
C ILE A 167 3.83 -0.79 -15.42
N THR A 168 3.30 -0.82 -16.63
CA THR A 168 3.90 -1.57 -17.74
C THR A 168 5.33 -1.11 -18.02
N PHE A 169 5.57 0.19 -18.12
CA PHE A 169 6.93 0.70 -18.37
C PHE A 169 7.88 0.51 -17.19
N ARG A 170 7.43 0.80 -15.98
CA ARG A 170 8.30 0.77 -14.78
C ARG A 170 8.65 -0.65 -14.34
N TYR A 171 7.74 -1.59 -14.53
CA TYR A 171 7.87 -2.97 -14.05
C TYR A 171 7.82 -4.01 -15.18
N ALA A 172 7.92 -3.60 -16.46
CA ALA A 172 7.84 -4.49 -17.61
C ALA A 172 8.75 -5.71 -17.48
N HIS A 173 9.97 -5.52 -16.93
CA HIS A 173 10.96 -6.58 -16.72
C HIS A 173 10.57 -7.63 -15.65
N MET A 174 9.55 -7.36 -14.85
CA MET A 174 9.06 -8.27 -13.81
C MET A 174 7.88 -9.13 -14.28
N PHE A 175 7.19 -8.74 -15.36
CA PHE A 175 6.10 -9.55 -15.89
C PHE A 175 6.67 -10.76 -16.62
N PRO A 176 6.13 -11.98 -16.37
CA PRO A 176 6.59 -13.18 -17.04
C PRO A 176 6.42 -13.08 -18.56
N THR A 177 7.39 -13.60 -19.30
CA THR A 177 7.27 -13.75 -20.76
C THR A 177 6.42 -14.97 -21.04
N VAL A 178 5.13 -14.77 -21.26
CA VAL A 178 4.15 -15.86 -21.47
C VAL A 178 4.00 -16.29 -22.94
N GLN A 179 4.89 -15.86 -23.83
CA GLN A 179 4.79 -16.14 -25.28
C GLN A 179 4.74 -17.64 -25.61
N LYS A 180 5.57 -18.45 -24.95
CA LYS A 180 5.57 -19.92 -25.14
C LYS A 180 4.28 -20.56 -24.63
N GLU A 181 3.82 -20.11 -23.46
CA GLU A 181 2.57 -20.58 -22.85
C GLU A 181 1.37 -20.22 -23.75
N MET A 182 1.31 -19.00 -24.27
CA MET A 182 0.29 -18.57 -25.23
C MET A 182 0.29 -19.48 -26.49
N ALA A 183 1.46 -19.74 -27.05
CA ALA A 183 1.57 -20.60 -28.21
C ALA A 183 1.11 -22.03 -27.92
N THR A 184 1.44 -22.57 -26.76
CA THR A 184 0.99 -23.90 -26.32
C THR A 184 -0.53 -23.94 -26.18
N LYS A 185 -1.13 -22.99 -25.50
CA LYS A 185 -2.59 -22.91 -25.34
C LYS A 185 -3.33 -22.72 -26.66
N LEU A 186 -2.78 -21.93 -27.58
CA LEU A 186 -3.35 -21.80 -28.93
C LEU A 186 -3.32 -23.10 -29.72
N ASN A 187 -2.28 -23.94 -29.53
CA ASN A 187 -2.24 -25.27 -30.14
C ASN A 187 -3.30 -26.21 -29.56
N GLU A 188 -3.48 -26.17 -28.22
CA GLU A 188 -4.51 -26.95 -27.53
C GLU A 188 -5.91 -26.55 -27.99
N GLU A 189 -6.20 -25.25 -28.06
CA GLU A 189 -7.48 -24.72 -28.50
C GLU A 189 -7.83 -25.10 -29.93
N ARG A 190 -6.82 -25.16 -30.84
CA ARG A 190 -7.01 -25.59 -32.22
C ARG A 190 -7.32 -27.08 -32.33
N SER A 191 -6.87 -27.88 -31.37
CA SER A 191 -7.02 -29.34 -31.36
C SER A 191 -8.29 -29.82 -30.67
N ALA A 192 -9.04 -28.91 -30.02
CA ALA A 192 -10.33 -29.15 -29.37
C ALA A 192 -11.47 -28.98 -30.38
#